data_e6fc7bd9aa11d81999c355db5166026a
#
_entry.id   e6fc7bd9aa11d81999c355db5166026a
#
_cell.length_a   1.000
_cell.length_b   1.000
_cell.length_c   1.000
_cell.angle_alpha   90.00
_cell.angle_beta   90.00
_cell.angle_gamma   90.00
#
_symmetry.space_group_name_H-M   'P 1'
#
loop_
_entity.id
_entity.type
_entity.pdbx_description
1 polymer ?
#
loop_
_entity_poly.entity_id
_entity_poly.type
_entity_poly.pdbx_seq_one_letter_code
_entity_poly.pdbx_strand_id
1 'polypeptide(L)'
;LKEFEIMSTYPESSAPYISVVVAARNDNHGGNMIGRMQAFVDSWIGQAKQYNLSSEIVVVEWNPPADRARLMDELRWPPDMGPCEVRVIEVSREVHDRLPNSATIPLHQMIAKNVGIRRARGQFVLATNLDIIFSAELMRFLGERRLQRRKMYRMDRTDVASHIPAGATVDELLAFCGSHKLRIFAREGEMKLSSNGRRAVEDQDIVEPEQGIWLGTGWHEVEESGRGPCRWAEPEAEIIFQRPPEAAPRLLIEAEVGPSAAGCPLVVEVVSPAGRVLTSARVEGTCKLRLHIPDRFSSGTLRLRLQGRKLSLATTPRFLMLRVYGMKWEVLPKWLAGVSFVRTTQSGLEPAVLVRSAEPRTLQLAIRPGPDSSLETLEVKLTDPAGNVVFRAGDRLPALSENRDQGEYLLSLDLGFKLPERGSDTEGRSEPESSDADWLMEVLDRQPPVDWTYYPQAPTLGADRIANAAYLHARACGDFTLLSRDDWFALRAYPEFPIWPMHIDSLFCYAAHHGGIGEVVLREPMRIYHTEHLSAAGWTPEGEQERVARIEAKGVTEIQYATVTEWIDRMRRFNAPMIFTPRDWGLAGMTLPETTVQAEA
;
A
#
# COMPACT_ATOMS: atom_id res chain seq x y z
N LEU A 1 33.46 -10.16 9.57
CA LEU A 1 32.62 -9.60 10.64
C LEU A 1 32.85 -10.46 11.88
N LYS A 2 33.72 -10.00 12.79
CA LYS A 2 33.91 -10.64 14.10
C LYS A 2 32.68 -10.33 14.94
N GLU A 3 32.17 -11.37 15.59
CA GLU A 3 31.11 -11.33 16.59
C GLU A 3 31.38 -10.23 17.61
N PHE A 4 30.45 -9.27 17.67
CA PHE A 4 30.33 -8.37 18.80
C PHE A 4 29.19 -8.92 19.67
N GLU A 5 29.52 -9.66 20.70
CA GLU A 5 28.61 -9.89 21.83
C GLU A 5 28.36 -8.56 22.53
N ILE A 6 27.23 -7.93 22.20
CA ILE A 6 26.66 -6.90 23.04
C ILE A 6 25.87 -7.63 24.13
N MET A 7 26.47 -7.74 25.29
CA MET A 7 25.78 -8.28 26.47
C MET A 7 24.57 -7.38 26.76
N SER A 8 23.38 -7.92 26.50
CA SER A 8 22.14 -7.35 27.03
C SER A 8 22.18 -7.45 28.56
N THR A 9 22.22 -6.30 29.23
CA THR A 9 22.30 -6.21 30.69
C THR A 9 20.97 -6.44 31.41
N TYR A 10 19.89 -6.77 30.68
CA TYR A 10 18.57 -7.02 31.24
C TYR A 10 18.15 -8.46 31.01
N PRO A 11 17.53 -9.12 32.01
CA PRO A 11 16.98 -10.46 31.83
C PRO A 11 15.84 -10.38 30.78
N GLU A 12 15.87 -11.24 29.78
CA GLU A 12 14.92 -11.30 28.66
C GLU A 12 13.42 -11.38 29.09
N SER A 13 13.15 -11.74 30.33
CA SER A 13 11.78 -11.94 30.84
C SER A 13 11.07 -10.65 31.29
N SER A 14 11.77 -9.52 31.40
CA SER A 14 11.18 -8.26 31.92
C SER A 14 11.20 -7.09 30.90
N ALA A 15 11.88 -7.24 29.77
CA ALA A 15 11.97 -6.18 28.75
C ALA A 15 10.65 -6.08 27.94
N PRO A 16 10.21 -4.85 27.61
CA PRO A 16 9.07 -4.66 26.71
C PRO A 16 9.30 -5.34 25.34
N TYR A 17 8.24 -5.79 24.71
CA TYR A 17 8.36 -6.29 23.34
C TYR A 17 8.67 -5.17 22.35
N ILE A 18 8.01 -3.99 22.51
CA ILE A 18 8.21 -2.80 21.67
C ILE A 18 8.48 -1.57 22.53
N SER A 19 9.48 -0.77 22.11
CA SER A 19 9.63 0.62 22.54
C SER A 19 9.14 1.54 21.43
N VAL A 20 8.25 2.46 21.74
CA VAL A 20 7.78 3.52 20.83
C VAL A 20 8.51 4.80 21.19
N VAL A 21 9.29 5.32 20.27
CA VAL A 21 10.12 6.52 20.50
C VAL A 21 9.52 7.70 19.76
N VAL A 22 9.25 8.76 20.50
CA VAL A 22 8.80 10.05 19.97
C VAL A 22 9.67 11.18 20.50
N ALA A 23 9.94 12.17 19.65
CA ALA A 23 10.59 13.41 20.03
C ALA A 23 9.55 14.53 20.05
N ALA A 24 9.52 15.32 21.09
CA ALA A 24 8.55 16.37 21.29
C ALA A 24 9.14 17.61 21.95
N ARG A 25 8.48 18.75 21.78
CA ARG A 25 8.75 20.00 22.46
C ARG A 25 7.45 20.74 22.65
N ASN A 26 7.13 21.16 23.89
CA ASN A 26 5.88 21.86 24.17
C ASN A 26 5.89 23.31 23.67
N ASP A 27 5.95 23.50 22.34
CA ASP A 27 5.96 24.84 21.71
C ASP A 27 4.72 25.09 20.81
N ASN A 28 3.71 24.23 20.93
CA ASN A 28 2.49 24.28 20.13
C ASN A 28 2.72 24.18 18.61
N HIS A 29 3.78 23.47 18.22
CA HIS A 29 4.10 23.25 16.81
C HIS A 29 2.92 22.67 16.04
N GLY A 30 2.55 23.28 14.92
CA GLY A 30 1.44 22.86 14.08
C GLY A 30 0.05 23.18 14.64
N GLY A 31 -0.06 23.82 15.80
CA GLY A 31 -1.31 24.07 16.52
C GLY A 31 -1.85 22.82 17.21
N ASN A 32 -2.52 23.01 18.36
CA ASN A 32 -3.08 21.93 19.18
C ASN A 32 -2.14 20.72 19.40
N MET A 33 -0.85 20.98 19.58
CA MET A 33 0.16 19.93 19.72
C MET A 33 -0.14 18.97 20.88
N ILE A 34 -0.54 19.51 22.05
CA ILE A 34 -0.90 18.72 23.22
C ILE A 34 -2.11 17.84 22.94
N GLY A 35 -3.15 18.35 22.27
CA GLY A 35 -4.32 17.53 21.91
C GLY A 35 -3.99 16.37 20.97
N ARG A 36 -3.12 16.60 19.99
CA ARG A 36 -2.65 15.54 19.08
C ARG A 36 -1.80 14.50 19.82
N MET A 37 -0.88 14.94 20.67
CA MET A 37 -0.06 14.05 21.48
C MET A 37 -0.89 13.27 22.50
N GLN A 38 -1.92 13.88 23.08
CA GLN A 38 -2.85 13.18 23.98
C GLN A 38 -3.58 12.06 23.24
N ALA A 39 -4.07 12.33 22.02
CA ALA A 39 -4.74 11.31 21.20
C ALA A 39 -3.79 10.14 20.86
N PHE A 40 -2.52 10.43 20.57
CA PHE A 40 -1.49 9.39 20.37
C PHE A 40 -1.31 8.54 21.64
N VAL A 41 -1.11 9.18 22.80
CA VAL A 41 -0.88 8.50 24.09
C VAL A 41 -2.09 7.64 24.47
N ASP A 42 -3.29 8.22 24.45
CA ASP A 42 -4.53 7.54 24.82
C ASP A 42 -4.80 6.34 23.90
N SER A 43 -4.61 6.52 22.58
CA SER A 43 -4.85 5.46 21.63
C SER A 43 -3.81 4.34 21.71
N TRP A 44 -2.52 4.65 21.92
CA TRP A 44 -1.50 3.63 22.08
C TRP A 44 -1.73 2.80 23.36
N ILE A 45 -1.88 3.47 24.51
CA ILE A 45 -2.07 2.80 25.80
C ILE A 45 -3.36 1.96 25.80
N GLY A 46 -4.47 2.52 25.32
CA GLY A 46 -5.75 1.81 25.22
C GLY A 46 -5.67 0.56 24.36
N GLN A 47 -5.04 0.65 23.20
CA GLN A 47 -4.88 -0.50 22.31
C GLN A 47 -3.80 -1.49 22.81
N ALA A 48 -2.71 -1.01 23.42
CA ALA A 48 -1.73 -1.90 24.07
C ALA A 48 -2.38 -2.75 25.15
N LYS A 49 -3.28 -2.18 25.93
CA LYS A 49 -4.10 -2.91 26.92
C LYS A 49 -5.04 -3.91 26.24
N GLN A 50 -5.77 -3.49 25.21
CA GLN A 50 -6.72 -4.32 24.48
C GLN A 50 -6.06 -5.56 23.83
N TYR A 51 -4.86 -5.40 23.26
CA TYR A 51 -4.15 -6.47 22.57
C TYR A 51 -3.03 -7.11 23.40
N ASN A 52 -2.96 -6.81 24.69
CA ASN A 52 -1.92 -7.30 25.61
C ASN A 52 -0.49 -7.11 25.07
N LEU A 53 -0.24 -5.94 24.48
CA LEU A 53 1.05 -5.58 23.91
C LEU A 53 1.97 -5.00 24.99
N SER A 54 2.92 -5.81 25.44
CA SER A 54 3.99 -5.34 26.33
C SER A 54 4.83 -4.28 25.62
N SER A 55 4.72 -3.04 26.04
CA SER A 55 5.35 -1.90 25.37
C SER A 55 5.83 -0.84 26.34
N GLU A 56 6.69 0.04 25.85
CA GLU A 56 6.99 1.32 26.48
C GLU A 56 6.85 2.45 25.46
N ILE A 57 6.40 3.62 25.93
CA ILE A 57 6.52 4.89 25.20
C ILE A 57 7.70 5.64 25.77
N VAL A 58 8.67 5.98 24.94
CA VAL A 58 9.83 6.81 25.28
C VAL A 58 9.65 8.18 24.65
N VAL A 59 9.25 9.14 25.44
CA VAL A 59 9.12 10.55 25.03
C VAL A 59 10.45 11.24 25.29
N VAL A 60 11.05 11.81 24.24
CA VAL A 60 12.20 12.70 24.40
C VAL A 60 11.71 14.14 24.34
N GLU A 61 11.57 14.75 25.49
CA GLU A 61 11.24 16.17 25.62
C GLU A 61 12.50 17.00 25.41
N TRP A 62 12.58 17.61 24.22
CA TRP A 62 13.77 18.30 23.78
C TRP A 62 13.68 19.80 24.01
N ASN A 63 14.70 20.39 24.69
CA ASN A 63 14.82 21.84 24.88
C ASN A 63 13.48 22.47 25.30
N PRO A 64 12.87 22.01 26.40
CA PRO A 64 11.55 22.48 26.81
C PRO A 64 11.54 23.99 27.04
N PRO A 65 10.50 24.74 26.55
CA PRO A 65 10.38 26.16 26.76
C PRO A 65 10.28 26.49 28.25
N ALA A 66 10.94 27.56 28.69
CA ALA A 66 10.96 27.95 30.10
C ALA A 66 9.60 28.50 30.60
N ASP A 67 8.77 28.97 29.67
CA ASP A 67 7.46 29.58 29.91
C ASP A 67 6.28 28.60 29.77
N ARG A 68 6.56 27.31 29.63
CA ARG A 68 5.54 26.26 29.48
C ARG A 68 5.79 25.11 30.44
N ALA A 69 4.70 24.41 30.78
CA ALA A 69 4.78 23.18 31.57
C ALA A 69 5.56 22.09 30.81
N ARG A 70 6.12 21.17 31.55
CA ARG A 70 6.73 19.95 30.98
C ARG A 70 5.64 19.06 30.40
N LEU A 71 5.98 18.29 29.37
CA LEU A 71 5.03 17.36 28.74
C LEU A 71 4.46 16.36 29.74
N MET A 72 5.26 15.97 30.71
CA MET A 72 4.81 15.07 31.77
C MET A 72 3.67 15.65 32.61
N ASP A 73 3.69 16.94 32.87
CA ASP A 73 2.70 17.65 33.68
C ASP A 73 1.48 18.13 32.85
N GLU A 74 1.68 18.35 31.55
CA GLU A 74 0.64 18.87 30.64
C GLU A 74 -0.26 17.75 30.10
N LEU A 75 0.30 16.55 29.89
CA LEU A 75 -0.44 15.39 29.42
C LEU A 75 -1.18 14.70 30.57
N ARG A 76 -2.36 14.20 30.26
CA ARG A 76 -3.12 13.36 31.18
C ARG A 76 -2.72 11.91 30.97
N TRP A 77 -2.45 11.23 32.06
CA TRP A 77 -2.07 9.82 32.05
C TRP A 77 -3.22 8.96 32.56
N PRO A 78 -3.59 7.88 31.87
CA PRO A 78 -4.65 6.99 32.36
C PRO A 78 -4.21 6.31 33.67
N PRO A 79 -5.15 6.14 34.63
CA PRO A 79 -4.84 5.51 35.94
C PRO A 79 -4.39 4.05 35.81
N ASP A 80 -4.76 3.38 34.72
CA ASP A 80 -4.35 2.02 34.39
C ASP A 80 -3.74 1.99 32.98
N MET A 81 -2.44 1.93 32.91
CA MET A 81 -1.68 1.84 31.66
C MET A 81 -1.52 0.41 31.12
N GLY A 82 -2.06 -0.60 31.82
CA GLY A 82 -1.95 -2.01 31.43
C GLY A 82 -0.49 -2.46 31.25
N PRO A 83 -0.16 -3.13 30.13
CA PRO A 83 1.20 -3.61 29.86
C PRO A 83 2.12 -2.53 29.24
N CYS A 84 1.72 -1.25 29.26
CA CYS A 84 2.49 -0.14 28.69
C CYS A 84 3.12 0.69 29.81
N GLU A 85 4.44 0.94 29.71
CA GLU A 85 5.16 1.88 30.56
C GLU A 85 5.41 3.17 29.77
N VAL A 86 5.42 4.32 30.45
CA VAL A 86 5.77 5.60 29.82
C VAL A 86 6.98 6.20 30.52
N ARG A 87 7.96 6.58 29.74
CA ARG A 87 9.19 7.22 30.18
C ARG A 87 9.41 8.54 29.45
N VAL A 88 9.67 9.60 30.18
CA VAL A 88 10.03 10.91 29.65
C VAL A 88 11.49 11.20 29.92
N ILE A 89 12.24 11.46 28.87
CA ILE A 89 13.69 11.81 28.91
C ILE A 89 13.81 13.28 28.54
N GLU A 90 14.31 14.10 29.45
CA GLU A 90 14.51 15.52 29.18
C GLU A 90 15.91 15.79 28.61
N VAL A 91 15.96 16.50 27.48
CA VAL A 91 17.20 17.09 26.95
C VAL A 91 17.15 18.59 27.20
N SER A 92 17.95 19.04 28.13
CA SER A 92 17.92 20.45 28.59
C SER A 92 18.40 21.44 27.53
N ARG A 93 18.08 22.72 27.76
CA ARG A 93 18.55 23.81 26.91
C ARG A 93 20.05 23.86 26.80
N GLU A 94 20.80 23.63 27.91
CA GLU A 94 22.25 23.65 27.93
C GLU A 94 22.88 22.59 27.03
N VAL A 95 22.23 21.44 26.90
CA VAL A 95 22.63 20.36 25.96
C VAL A 95 22.31 20.76 24.54
N HIS A 96 21.13 21.29 24.31
CA HIS A 96 20.68 21.77 23.00
C HIS A 96 21.59 22.87 22.46
N ASP A 97 21.96 23.89 23.29
CA ASP A 97 22.78 25.04 22.91
C ASP A 97 24.22 24.65 22.48
N ARG A 98 24.66 23.43 22.78
CA ARG A 98 25.96 22.91 22.30
C ARG A 98 25.94 22.42 20.85
N LEU A 99 24.76 22.23 20.28
CA LEU A 99 24.63 21.78 18.91
C LEU A 99 24.70 22.94 17.92
N PRO A 100 25.28 22.75 16.74
CA PRO A 100 25.19 23.73 15.67
C PRO A 100 23.72 24.04 15.32
N ASN A 101 23.47 25.28 14.91
CA ASN A 101 22.15 25.78 14.53
C ASN A 101 21.07 25.75 15.63
N SER A 102 21.47 25.57 16.91
CA SER A 102 20.52 25.53 18.04
C SER A 102 19.66 26.79 18.17
N ALA A 103 20.22 27.97 17.85
CA ALA A 103 19.48 29.23 17.87
C ALA A 103 18.29 29.25 16.85
N THR A 104 18.37 28.46 15.81
CA THR A 104 17.39 28.47 14.70
C THR A 104 16.52 27.22 14.67
N ILE A 105 17.07 26.05 15.02
CA ILE A 105 16.37 24.78 15.09
C ILE A 105 16.00 24.49 16.54
N PRO A 106 14.75 24.70 16.96
CA PRO A 106 14.36 24.50 18.36
C PRO A 106 14.34 23.03 18.80
N LEU A 107 14.20 22.11 17.85
CA LEU A 107 14.17 20.66 18.05
C LEU A 107 14.99 19.97 16.95
N HIS A 108 16.13 19.40 17.32
CA HIS A 108 16.90 18.50 16.44
C HIS A 108 16.24 17.11 16.41
N GLN A 109 15.19 16.96 15.61
CA GLN A 109 14.26 15.83 15.65
C GLN A 109 14.96 14.46 15.55
N MET A 110 15.90 14.28 14.62
CA MET A 110 16.56 12.99 14.43
C MET A 110 17.54 12.67 15.55
N ILE A 111 18.24 13.68 16.08
CA ILE A 111 19.12 13.52 17.27
C ILE A 111 18.25 13.19 18.48
N ALA A 112 17.12 13.85 18.65
CA ALA A 112 16.19 13.56 19.75
C ALA A 112 15.61 12.14 19.66
N LYS A 113 15.18 11.70 18.47
CA LYS A 113 14.77 10.29 18.26
C LYS A 113 15.89 9.32 18.61
N ASN A 114 17.13 9.62 18.23
CA ASN A 114 18.29 8.81 18.57
C ASN A 114 18.53 8.70 20.07
N VAL A 115 18.29 9.77 20.82
CA VAL A 115 18.35 9.73 22.31
C VAL A 115 17.38 8.69 22.86
N GLY A 116 16.16 8.67 22.36
CA GLY A 116 15.14 7.70 22.76
C GLY A 116 15.48 6.29 22.29
N ILE A 117 15.85 6.10 21.01
CA ILE A 117 16.24 4.79 20.46
C ILE A 117 17.38 4.17 21.25
N ARG A 118 18.39 4.95 21.63
CA ARG A 118 19.52 4.46 22.42
C ARG A 118 19.12 3.98 23.80
N ARG A 119 18.12 4.63 24.41
CA ARG A 119 17.63 4.32 25.77
C ARG A 119 16.40 3.42 25.78
N ALA A 120 15.93 3.00 24.59
CA ALA A 120 14.86 2.03 24.44
C ALA A 120 15.27 0.67 25.00
N ARG A 121 14.33 0.01 25.71
CA ARG A 121 14.56 -1.30 26.37
C ARG A 121 13.89 -2.45 25.62
N GLY A 122 12.95 -2.15 24.71
CA GLY A 122 12.19 -3.14 23.95
C GLY A 122 13.05 -3.96 22.99
N GLN A 123 12.60 -5.16 22.69
CA GLN A 123 13.24 -6.02 21.68
C GLN A 123 13.20 -5.38 20.29
N PHE A 124 12.11 -4.68 20.00
CA PHE A 124 11.92 -3.90 18.78
C PHE A 124 11.72 -2.42 19.14
N VAL A 125 12.16 -1.52 18.26
CA VAL A 125 12.02 -0.09 18.48
C VAL A 125 11.31 0.52 17.26
N LEU A 126 10.19 1.18 17.53
CA LEU A 126 9.42 1.97 16.58
C LEU A 126 9.77 3.46 16.78
N ALA A 127 10.41 4.06 15.80
CA ALA A 127 10.55 5.50 15.73
C ALA A 127 9.35 6.10 15.00
N THR A 128 8.64 7.02 15.64
CA THR A 128 7.41 7.63 15.12
C THR A 128 7.32 9.11 15.50
N ASN A 129 6.19 9.76 15.22
CA ASN A 129 5.88 11.12 15.62
C ASN A 129 4.73 11.14 16.64
N LEU A 130 4.58 12.28 17.32
CA LEU A 130 3.65 12.46 18.44
C LEU A 130 2.16 12.58 18.03
N ASP A 131 1.86 12.58 16.76
CA ASP A 131 0.56 12.81 16.14
C ASP A 131 0.11 11.65 15.24
N ILE A 132 0.68 10.48 15.48
CA ILE A 132 0.37 9.25 14.76
C ILE A 132 -0.59 8.37 15.56
N ILE A 133 -1.67 7.95 14.93
CA ILE A 133 -2.65 7.00 15.47
C ILE A 133 -2.53 5.70 14.70
N PHE A 134 -2.52 4.59 15.40
CA PHE A 134 -2.29 3.26 14.82
C PHE A 134 -3.61 2.52 14.65
N SER A 135 -3.82 1.87 13.49
CA SER A 135 -5.04 1.11 13.27
C SER A 135 -5.12 -0.11 14.20
N ALA A 136 -6.34 -0.56 14.49
CA ALA A 136 -6.59 -1.73 15.34
C ALA A 136 -5.94 -3.00 14.80
N GLU A 137 -5.91 -3.16 13.47
CA GLU A 137 -5.28 -4.30 12.80
C GLU A 137 -3.76 -4.29 12.98
N LEU A 138 -3.14 -3.11 12.89
CA LEU A 138 -1.72 -2.97 13.17
C LEU A 138 -1.40 -3.31 14.63
N MET A 139 -2.16 -2.76 15.57
CA MET A 139 -1.93 -3.02 16.99
C MET A 139 -2.16 -4.50 17.35
N ARG A 140 -3.14 -5.15 16.74
CA ARG A 140 -3.33 -6.60 16.86
C ARG A 140 -2.12 -7.38 16.33
N PHE A 141 -1.63 -7.02 15.13
CA PHE A 141 -0.43 -7.64 14.54
C PHE A 141 0.80 -7.51 15.46
N LEU A 142 0.98 -6.34 16.07
CA LEU A 142 2.06 -6.11 17.03
C LEU A 142 1.87 -6.96 18.31
N GLY A 143 0.63 -7.07 18.82
CA GLY A 143 0.28 -7.91 19.96
C GLY A 143 0.51 -9.40 19.72
N GLU A 144 0.42 -9.88 18.49
CA GLU A 144 0.72 -11.26 18.09
C GLU A 144 2.23 -11.60 18.13
N ARG A 145 3.08 -10.62 18.37
CA ARG A 145 4.54 -10.76 18.51
C ARG A 145 5.22 -11.50 17.35
N ARG A 146 4.84 -11.18 16.12
CA ARG A 146 5.35 -11.81 14.88
C ARG A 146 6.48 -11.04 14.20
N LEU A 147 7.01 -9.99 14.83
CA LEU A 147 8.12 -9.23 14.29
C LEU A 147 9.40 -10.09 14.22
N GLN A 148 10.20 -9.86 13.20
CA GLN A 148 11.42 -10.62 12.94
C GLN A 148 12.63 -9.69 12.99
N ARG A 149 13.75 -10.15 13.56
CA ARG A 149 15.05 -9.47 13.46
C ARG A 149 15.51 -9.41 12.00
N ARG A 150 16.36 -8.48 11.67
CA ARG A 150 16.85 -8.22 10.31
C ARG A 150 15.74 -7.86 9.32
N LYS A 151 14.65 -7.30 9.84
CA LYS A 151 13.54 -6.75 9.07
C LYS A 151 13.25 -5.32 9.49
N MET A 152 13.09 -4.46 8.49
CA MET A 152 12.61 -3.10 8.63
C MET A 152 11.16 -3.05 8.18
N TYR A 153 10.26 -2.77 9.11
CA TYR A 153 8.83 -2.68 8.84
C TYR A 153 8.48 -1.25 8.47
N ARG A 154 7.78 -1.11 7.36
CA ARG A 154 7.32 0.14 6.78
C ARG A 154 5.84 0.03 6.45
N MET A 155 5.14 1.16 6.28
CA MET A 155 3.74 1.17 5.87
C MET A 155 3.35 2.53 5.29
N ASP A 156 2.18 2.57 4.64
CA ASP A 156 1.59 3.79 4.13
C ASP A 156 1.09 4.67 5.27
N ARG A 157 1.20 5.98 5.10
CA ARG A 157 0.63 6.97 6.00
C ARG A 157 -0.64 7.53 5.41
N THR A 158 -1.72 7.53 6.17
CA THR A 158 -2.97 8.18 5.82
C THR A 158 -3.13 9.48 6.62
N ASP A 159 -3.14 10.62 5.95
CA ASP A 159 -3.44 11.89 6.60
C ASP A 159 -4.95 12.01 6.82
N VAL A 160 -5.32 12.47 8.01
CA VAL A 160 -6.72 12.68 8.44
C VAL A 160 -6.93 14.12 8.89
N ALA A 161 -8.18 14.55 8.93
CA ALA A 161 -8.54 15.90 9.31
C ALA A 161 -8.00 16.31 10.70
N SER A 162 -7.68 17.60 10.84
CA SER A 162 -7.01 18.17 12.03
C SER A 162 -7.86 18.21 13.31
N HIS A 163 -9.20 18.18 13.19
CA HIS A 163 -10.13 18.38 14.29
C HIS A 163 -10.51 17.07 14.99
N ILE A 164 -9.52 16.38 15.54
CA ILE A 164 -9.75 15.18 16.34
C ILE A 164 -10.70 15.51 17.50
N PRO A 165 -11.74 14.68 17.76
CA PRO A 165 -12.63 14.87 18.90
C PRO A 165 -11.86 14.79 20.22
N ALA A 166 -11.93 15.84 21.03
CA ALA A 166 -11.28 15.86 22.33
C ALA A 166 -11.94 14.86 23.30
N GLY A 167 -11.12 14.04 23.97
CA GLY A 167 -11.62 13.05 24.93
C GLY A 167 -12.35 11.86 24.30
N ALA A 168 -12.20 11.64 22.98
CA ALA A 168 -12.75 10.48 22.29
C ALA A 168 -12.17 9.18 22.84
N THR A 169 -13.00 8.15 22.91
CA THR A 169 -12.55 6.78 23.12
C THR A 169 -11.69 6.31 21.95
N VAL A 170 -10.93 5.23 22.11
CA VAL A 170 -10.12 4.65 21.04
C VAL A 170 -10.96 4.32 19.81
N ASP A 171 -12.13 3.70 20.02
CA ASP A 171 -13.03 3.30 18.92
C ASP A 171 -13.59 4.52 18.15
N GLU A 172 -14.01 5.57 18.88
CA GLU A 172 -14.46 6.83 18.26
C GLU A 172 -13.33 7.52 17.49
N LEU A 173 -12.12 7.51 18.02
CA LEU A 173 -10.95 8.07 17.36
C LEU A 173 -10.62 7.31 16.08
N LEU A 174 -10.63 5.98 16.11
CA LEU A 174 -10.40 5.16 14.92
C LEU A 174 -11.52 5.30 13.89
N ALA A 175 -12.77 5.40 14.33
CA ALA A 175 -13.91 5.67 13.44
C ALA A 175 -13.78 7.06 12.78
N PHE A 176 -13.36 8.08 13.54
CA PHE A 176 -13.05 9.40 13.01
C PHE A 176 -11.96 9.32 11.94
N CYS A 177 -10.82 8.69 12.25
CA CYS A 177 -9.73 8.50 11.30
C CYS A 177 -10.17 7.76 10.03
N GLY A 178 -11.03 6.75 10.18
CA GLY A 178 -11.59 5.97 9.07
C GLY A 178 -12.47 6.80 8.12
N SER A 179 -13.19 7.80 8.64
CA SER A 179 -14.17 8.60 7.89
C SER A 179 -13.65 9.97 7.40
N HIS A 180 -12.50 10.45 7.91
CA HIS A 180 -11.97 11.79 7.61
C HIS A 180 -10.59 11.75 6.94
N LYS A 181 -10.39 10.77 6.08
CA LYS A 181 -9.14 10.62 5.31
C LYS A 181 -9.03 11.71 4.25
N LEU A 182 -7.86 12.29 4.12
CA LEU A 182 -7.55 13.37 3.17
C LEU A 182 -6.65 12.89 2.03
N ARG A 183 -5.58 12.17 2.38
CA ARG A 183 -4.59 11.67 1.45
C ARG A 183 -3.86 10.45 1.98
N ILE A 184 -3.19 9.71 1.11
CA ILE A 184 -2.33 8.59 1.47
C ILE A 184 -0.94 8.84 0.88
N PHE A 185 0.10 8.72 1.71
CA PHE A 185 1.48 8.64 1.27
C PHE A 185 1.89 7.18 1.19
N ALA A 186 1.87 6.67 -0.02
CA ALA A 186 2.27 5.31 -0.33
C ALA A 186 3.68 5.29 -0.93
N ARG A 187 4.21 4.11 -1.12
CA ARG A 187 5.50 3.91 -1.78
C ARG A 187 5.53 4.54 -3.18
N GLU A 188 4.45 4.44 -3.91
CA GLU A 188 4.30 4.88 -5.30
C GLU A 188 4.16 6.41 -5.44
N GLY A 189 3.69 7.08 -4.40
CA GLY A 189 3.47 8.51 -4.43
C GLY A 189 2.44 8.98 -3.41
N GLU A 190 2.02 10.21 -3.56
CA GLU A 190 0.91 10.78 -2.82
C GLU A 190 -0.40 10.53 -3.56
N MET A 191 -1.44 10.27 -2.80
CA MET A 191 -2.77 9.99 -3.30
C MET A 191 -3.79 10.85 -2.57
N LYS A 192 -4.34 11.87 -3.22
CA LYS A 192 -5.44 12.66 -2.66
C LYS A 192 -6.72 11.85 -2.66
N LEU A 193 -7.52 12.01 -1.62
CA LEU A 193 -8.79 11.34 -1.49
C LEU A 193 -9.94 12.35 -1.58
N SER A 194 -10.99 11.97 -2.30
CA SER A 194 -12.25 12.70 -2.32
C SER A 194 -13.04 12.49 -1.02
N SER A 195 -14.09 13.27 -0.81
CA SER A 195 -14.93 13.18 0.40
C SER A 195 -15.53 11.81 0.69
N ASN A 196 -15.60 10.94 -0.32
CA ASN A 196 -16.05 9.55 -0.17
C ASN A 196 -14.89 8.56 0.10
N GLY A 197 -13.69 9.07 0.37
CA GLY A 197 -12.51 8.25 0.69
C GLY A 197 -11.86 7.54 -0.49
N ARG A 198 -12.22 7.90 -1.73
CA ARG A 198 -11.64 7.36 -2.96
C ARG A 198 -10.59 8.31 -3.51
N ARG A 199 -9.66 7.79 -4.31
CA ARG A 199 -8.69 8.64 -5.01
C ARG A 199 -9.43 9.70 -5.82
N ALA A 200 -9.04 10.96 -5.68
CA ALA A 200 -9.54 12.02 -6.53
C ALA A 200 -9.09 11.76 -7.98
N VAL A 201 -10.02 11.88 -8.93
CA VAL A 201 -9.72 11.79 -10.35
C VAL A 201 -9.15 13.14 -10.78
N GLU A 202 -8.03 13.08 -11.47
CA GLU A 202 -7.41 14.27 -12.06
C GLU A 202 -8.06 14.62 -13.40
N ASP A 203 -7.95 15.85 -13.84
CA ASP A 203 -8.36 16.24 -15.19
C ASP A 203 -7.60 15.38 -16.21
N GLN A 204 -8.32 14.80 -17.17
CA GLN A 204 -7.76 13.91 -18.21
C GLN A 204 -7.09 12.64 -17.64
N ASP A 205 -7.69 12.00 -16.63
CA ASP A 205 -7.22 10.71 -16.09
C ASP A 205 -7.58 9.52 -17.00
N ILE A 206 -7.02 8.35 -16.70
CA ILE A 206 -7.31 7.08 -17.39
C ILE A 206 -8.66 6.46 -17.01
N VAL A 207 -9.36 7.02 -16.04
CA VAL A 207 -10.69 6.59 -15.58
C VAL A 207 -11.66 7.78 -15.59
N GLU A 208 -12.91 7.49 -15.92
CA GLU A 208 -14.00 8.45 -15.87
C GLU A 208 -14.88 8.12 -14.65
N PRO A 209 -15.22 9.09 -13.77
CA PRO A 209 -16.02 8.83 -12.55
C PRO A 209 -17.37 8.17 -12.85
N GLU A 210 -17.96 8.49 -14.01
CA GLU A 210 -19.23 7.95 -14.48
C GLU A 210 -19.18 6.45 -14.75
N GLN A 211 -17.98 5.93 -15.01
CA GLN A 211 -17.76 4.48 -15.17
C GLN A 211 -17.80 3.71 -13.84
N GLY A 212 -17.90 4.42 -12.71
CA GLY A 212 -17.87 3.80 -11.39
C GLY A 212 -16.54 3.06 -11.11
N ILE A 213 -15.43 3.57 -11.64
CA ILE A 213 -14.08 3.04 -11.44
C ILE A 213 -13.21 4.12 -10.82
N TRP A 214 -12.49 3.76 -9.76
CA TRP A 214 -11.52 4.63 -9.10
C TRP A 214 -10.23 3.85 -8.87
N LEU A 215 -9.12 4.56 -8.88
CA LEU A 215 -7.81 3.98 -8.63
C LEU A 215 -7.50 4.04 -7.14
N GLY A 216 -6.97 2.95 -6.59
CA GLY A 216 -6.46 2.86 -5.22
C GLY A 216 -4.94 3.01 -5.16
N THR A 217 -4.29 2.27 -4.28
CA THR A 217 -2.83 2.19 -4.17
C THR A 217 -2.21 1.49 -5.38
N GLY A 218 -0.91 1.69 -5.60
CA GLY A 218 -0.18 1.03 -6.69
C GLY A 218 -0.29 1.70 -8.06
N TRP A 219 -0.88 2.89 -8.17
CA TRP A 219 -0.93 3.68 -9.39
C TRP A 219 -0.09 4.94 -9.25
N HIS A 220 0.83 5.15 -10.19
CA HIS A 220 1.58 6.40 -10.27
C HIS A 220 0.70 7.57 -10.70
N GLU A 221 1.25 8.77 -10.62
CA GLU A 221 0.60 9.99 -11.12
C GLU A 221 0.32 9.89 -12.62
N VAL A 222 -0.67 10.67 -13.09
CA VAL A 222 -0.97 10.75 -14.52
C VAL A 222 0.21 11.36 -15.27
N GLU A 223 0.55 10.79 -16.41
CA GLU A 223 1.59 11.29 -17.31
C GLU A 223 1.00 11.48 -18.70
N GLU A 224 1.45 12.51 -19.39
CA GLU A 224 1.12 12.69 -20.80
C GLU A 224 2.03 11.82 -21.68
N SER A 225 1.43 11.16 -22.64
CA SER A 225 2.13 10.37 -23.65
C SER A 225 1.70 10.78 -25.06
N GLY A 226 2.40 10.30 -26.07
CA GLY A 226 1.97 10.51 -27.47
C GLY A 226 0.60 9.91 -27.83
N ARG A 227 -0.04 9.16 -26.90
CA ARG A 227 -1.37 8.56 -27.04
C ARG A 227 -2.41 9.18 -26.12
N GLY A 228 -2.05 10.23 -25.37
CA GLY A 228 -2.86 10.85 -24.33
C GLY A 228 -2.44 10.47 -22.92
N PRO A 229 -3.28 10.80 -21.93
CA PRO A 229 -2.99 10.55 -20.53
C PRO A 229 -2.79 9.06 -20.25
N CYS A 230 -1.85 8.76 -19.36
CA CYS A 230 -1.56 7.38 -18.96
C CYS A 230 -1.09 7.32 -17.50
N ARG A 231 -1.23 6.14 -16.89
CA ARG A 231 -0.65 5.85 -15.57
C ARG A 231 0.13 4.55 -15.62
N TRP A 232 1.19 4.50 -14.83
CA TRP A 232 1.91 3.26 -14.58
C TRP A 232 1.32 2.52 -13.40
N ALA A 233 1.13 1.22 -13.57
CA ALA A 233 0.76 0.32 -12.50
C ALA A 233 2.00 -0.32 -11.86
N GLU A 234 2.04 -0.32 -10.52
CA GLU A 234 2.96 -1.14 -9.73
C GLU A 234 2.62 -2.63 -9.87
N PRO A 235 3.51 -3.54 -9.45
CA PRO A 235 3.24 -4.99 -9.50
C PRO A 235 1.94 -5.44 -8.85
N GLU A 236 1.41 -4.67 -7.91
CA GLU A 236 0.05 -4.80 -7.38
C GLU A 236 -0.60 -3.42 -7.31
N ALA A 237 -1.67 -3.22 -8.07
CA ALA A 237 -2.39 -1.96 -8.16
C ALA A 237 -3.88 -2.14 -7.86
N GLU A 238 -4.47 -1.29 -7.04
CA GLU A 238 -5.85 -1.43 -6.59
C GLU A 238 -6.83 -0.73 -7.53
N ILE A 239 -7.95 -1.39 -7.81
CA ILE A 239 -9.11 -0.84 -8.51
C ILE A 239 -10.27 -0.88 -7.54
N ILE A 240 -10.83 0.28 -7.24
CA ILE A 240 -12.06 0.44 -6.45
C ILE A 240 -13.19 0.65 -7.44
N PHE A 241 -14.27 -0.11 -7.32
CA PHE A 241 -15.32 -0.01 -8.33
C PHE A 241 -16.72 -0.17 -7.75
N GLN A 242 -17.65 0.39 -8.50
CA GLN A 242 -19.09 0.17 -8.39
C GLN A 242 -19.60 0.03 -9.82
N ARG A 243 -19.79 -1.20 -10.28
CA ARG A 243 -20.19 -1.46 -11.65
C ARG A 243 -21.59 -0.91 -11.93
N PRO A 244 -21.78 -0.09 -12.98
CA PRO A 244 -23.11 0.35 -13.39
C PRO A 244 -24.00 -0.84 -13.77
N PRO A 245 -25.32 -0.77 -13.50
CA PRO A 245 -26.24 -1.90 -13.78
C PRO A 245 -26.27 -2.32 -15.25
N GLU A 246 -26.05 -1.38 -16.16
CA GLU A 246 -26.02 -1.59 -17.61
C GLU A 246 -24.70 -2.15 -18.13
N ALA A 247 -23.68 -2.15 -17.30
CA ALA A 247 -22.36 -2.61 -17.70
C ALA A 247 -22.24 -4.13 -17.63
N ALA A 248 -21.61 -4.71 -18.64
CA ALA A 248 -21.21 -6.12 -18.61
C ALA A 248 -20.19 -6.40 -17.48
N PRO A 249 -20.08 -7.63 -16.98
CA PRO A 249 -19.08 -8.01 -15.99
C PRO A 249 -17.69 -8.13 -16.63
N ARG A 250 -17.31 -7.18 -17.46
CA ARG A 250 -16.03 -7.12 -18.15
C ARG A 250 -15.41 -5.74 -18.02
N LEU A 251 -14.20 -5.75 -17.49
CA LEU A 251 -13.35 -4.57 -17.39
C LEU A 251 -12.45 -4.51 -18.63
N LEU A 252 -12.59 -3.44 -19.40
CA LEU A 252 -11.74 -3.15 -20.54
C LEU A 252 -10.56 -2.29 -20.08
N ILE A 253 -9.34 -2.70 -20.40
CA ILE A 253 -8.11 -1.93 -20.09
C ILE A 253 -7.30 -1.78 -21.37
N GLU A 254 -7.01 -0.54 -21.75
CA GLU A 254 -6.05 -0.24 -22.81
C GLU A 254 -4.67 -0.08 -22.16
N ALA A 255 -3.72 -0.93 -22.56
CA ALA A 255 -2.43 -0.98 -21.89
C ALA A 255 -1.27 -1.28 -22.84
N GLU A 256 -0.07 -1.04 -22.33
CA GLU A 256 1.20 -1.34 -23.00
C GLU A 256 2.19 -1.92 -21.99
N VAL A 257 2.88 -2.97 -22.40
CA VAL A 257 3.98 -3.54 -21.61
C VAL A 257 5.13 -2.56 -21.55
N GLY A 258 5.53 -2.23 -20.34
CA GLY A 258 6.58 -1.25 -20.10
C GLY A 258 7.99 -1.81 -20.15
N PRO A 259 8.99 -0.91 -20.15
CA PRO A 259 10.40 -1.29 -20.29
C PRO A 259 10.93 -2.14 -19.13
N SER A 260 10.33 -2.07 -17.94
CA SER A 260 10.73 -2.92 -16.81
C SER A 260 10.40 -4.40 -16.99
N ALA A 261 9.54 -4.74 -17.93
CA ALA A 261 9.28 -6.12 -18.32
C ALA A 261 10.35 -6.70 -19.28
N ALA A 262 11.31 -5.89 -19.71
CA ALA A 262 12.42 -6.30 -20.60
C ALA A 262 11.98 -6.94 -21.92
N GLY A 263 10.87 -6.49 -22.49
CA GLY A 263 10.32 -7.07 -23.72
C GLY A 263 9.70 -8.46 -23.54
N CYS A 264 9.59 -8.95 -22.29
CA CYS A 264 8.90 -10.20 -21.99
C CYS A 264 7.41 -9.96 -21.79
N PRO A 265 6.55 -10.93 -22.13
CA PRO A 265 5.14 -10.86 -21.81
C PRO A 265 4.89 -10.71 -20.31
N LEU A 266 3.81 -10.01 -19.97
CA LEU A 266 3.29 -9.95 -18.61
C LEU A 266 2.01 -10.81 -18.50
N VAL A 267 1.80 -11.39 -17.32
CA VAL A 267 0.48 -11.89 -16.94
C VAL A 267 -0.17 -10.89 -16.01
N VAL A 268 -1.32 -10.39 -16.40
CA VAL A 268 -2.16 -9.49 -15.60
C VAL A 268 -3.26 -10.31 -14.95
N GLU A 269 -3.24 -10.41 -13.64
CA GLU A 269 -4.25 -11.10 -12.84
C GLU A 269 -5.15 -10.10 -12.14
N VAL A 270 -6.45 -10.37 -12.09
CA VAL A 270 -7.38 -9.69 -11.19
C VAL A 270 -7.58 -10.54 -9.95
N VAL A 271 -7.27 -9.97 -8.80
CA VAL A 271 -7.27 -10.67 -7.52
C VAL A 271 -8.30 -10.06 -6.59
N SER A 272 -9.13 -10.91 -5.98
CA SER A 272 -10.10 -10.50 -4.96
C SER A 272 -9.41 -10.05 -3.66
N PRO A 273 -10.12 -9.34 -2.74
CA PRO A 273 -9.59 -8.98 -1.43
C PRO A 273 -9.08 -10.19 -0.61
N ALA A 274 -9.70 -11.35 -0.81
CA ALA A 274 -9.28 -12.62 -0.18
C ALA A 274 -8.07 -13.28 -0.84
N GLY A 275 -7.40 -12.62 -1.81
CA GLY A 275 -6.22 -13.16 -2.48
C GLY A 275 -6.50 -14.16 -3.60
N ARG A 276 -7.77 -14.43 -3.95
CA ARG A 276 -8.12 -15.36 -5.02
C ARG A 276 -8.04 -14.68 -6.38
N VAL A 277 -7.36 -15.31 -7.35
CA VAL A 277 -7.36 -14.89 -8.75
C VAL A 277 -8.75 -15.12 -9.34
N LEU A 278 -9.36 -14.07 -9.89
CA LEU A 278 -10.68 -14.10 -10.53
C LEU A 278 -10.54 -14.34 -12.02
N THR A 279 -9.58 -13.68 -12.65
CA THR A 279 -9.29 -13.79 -14.07
C THR A 279 -7.84 -13.40 -14.31
N SER A 280 -7.29 -13.84 -15.43
CA SER A 280 -5.93 -13.47 -15.86
C SER A 280 -5.89 -13.30 -17.37
N ALA A 281 -4.95 -12.47 -17.84
CA ALA A 281 -4.67 -12.29 -19.25
C ALA A 281 -3.17 -12.09 -19.47
N ARG A 282 -2.68 -12.57 -20.63
CA ARG A 282 -1.32 -12.30 -21.09
C ARG A 282 -1.27 -11.02 -21.89
N VAL A 283 -0.23 -10.23 -21.67
CA VAL A 283 -0.01 -8.95 -22.33
C VAL A 283 1.33 -8.93 -23.04
N GLU A 284 1.32 -8.60 -24.32
CA GLU A 284 2.50 -8.37 -25.14
C GLU A 284 2.36 -7.05 -25.88
N GLY A 285 3.35 -6.18 -25.75
CA GLY A 285 3.34 -4.86 -26.42
C GLY A 285 2.14 -4.01 -26.01
N THR A 286 1.47 -3.40 -26.98
CA THR A 286 0.22 -2.63 -26.78
C THR A 286 -0.98 -3.52 -26.99
N CYS A 287 -1.93 -3.51 -26.09
CA CYS A 287 -3.09 -4.37 -26.14
C CYS A 287 -4.36 -3.74 -25.51
N LYS A 288 -5.49 -4.34 -25.81
CA LYS A 288 -6.77 -4.11 -25.13
C LYS A 288 -7.13 -5.37 -24.37
N LEU A 289 -7.10 -5.28 -23.05
CA LEU A 289 -7.47 -6.40 -22.18
C LEU A 289 -8.96 -6.39 -21.92
N ARG A 290 -9.57 -7.55 -21.89
CA ARG A 290 -10.94 -7.80 -21.44
C ARG A 290 -10.89 -8.77 -20.27
N LEU A 291 -11.09 -8.26 -19.07
CA LEU A 291 -10.97 -9.00 -17.83
C LEU A 291 -12.36 -9.27 -17.26
N HIS A 292 -12.72 -10.53 -17.12
CA HIS A 292 -14.02 -10.91 -16.58
C HIS A 292 -14.03 -10.75 -15.05
N ILE A 293 -14.97 -9.95 -14.55
CA ILE A 293 -15.22 -9.77 -13.12
C ILE A 293 -16.56 -10.44 -12.80
N PRO A 294 -16.59 -11.56 -12.08
CA PRO A 294 -17.82 -12.30 -11.80
C PRO A 294 -18.92 -11.40 -11.20
N ASP A 295 -20.18 -11.68 -11.53
CA ASP A 295 -21.34 -10.84 -11.14
C ASP A 295 -21.48 -10.64 -9.63
N ARG A 296 -21.09 -11.63 -8.83
CA ARG A 296 -21.05 -11.49 -7.37
C ARG A 296 -20.15 -10.34 -6.87
N PHE A 297 -19.31 -9.79 -7.73
CA PHE A 297 -18.51 -8.59 -7.45
C PHE A 297 -19.10 -7.43 -8.24
N SER A 298 -20.19 -6.86 -7.75
CA SER A 298 -20.80 -5.65 -8.32
C SER A 298 -20.15 -4.38 -7.82
N SER A 299 -19.50 -4.44 -6.67
CA SER A 299 -18.74 -3.32 -6.07
C SER A 299 -17.65 -3.84 -5.14
N GLY A 300 -16.68 -2.99 -4.83
CA GLY A 300 -15.61 -3.28 -3.88
C GLY A 300 -14.23 -2.91 -4.40
N THR A 301 -13.21 -3.53 -3.82
CA THR A 301 -11.80 -3.34 -4.21
C THR A 301 -11.25 -4.64 -4.80
N LEU A 302 -10.63 -4.54 -5.95
CA LEU A 302 -9.88 -5.61 -6.60
C LEU A 302 -8.43 -5.17 -6.76
N ARG A 303 -7.52 -6.11 -6.98
CA ARG A 303 -6.12 -5.80 -7.28
C ARG A 303 -5.73 -6.36 -8.64
N LEU A 304 -5.09 -5.53 -9.45
CA LEU A 304 -4.29 -5.99 -10.58
C LEU A 304 -2.96 -6.47 -10.05
N ARG A 305 -2.61 -7.73 -10.28
CA ARG A 305 -1.31 -8.29 -9.98
C ARG A 305 -0.56 -8.53 -11.28
N LEU A 306 0.61 -7.93 -11.42
CA LEU A 306 1.45 -8.07 -12.60
C LEU A 306 2.53 -9.13 -12.32
N GLN A 307 2.45 -10.23 -13.03
CA GLN A 307 3.46 -11.27 -12.98
C GLN A 307 4.34 -11.21 -14.22
N GLY A 308 5.62 -11.25 -14.01
CA GLY A 308 6.60 -11.18 -15.08
C GLY A 308 7.96 -10.74 -14.56
N ARG A 309 8.88 -10.59 -15.49
CA ARG A 309 10.21 -10.11 -15.19
C ARG A 309 10.17 -8.66 -14.72
N LYS A 310 10.90 -8.36 -13.65
CA LYS A 310 11.00 -7.03 -13.07
C LYS A 310 12.44 -6.54 -13.21
N LEU A 311 12.68 -5.67 -14.18
CA LEU A 311 13.96 -4.97 -14.32
C LEU A 311 13.86 -3.57 -13.72
N SER A 312 14.83 -3.23 -12.90
CA SER A 312 15.07 -1.85 -12.51
C SER A 312 15.70 -1.11 -13.67
N LEU A 313 15.17 0.05 -14.00
CA LEU A 313 15.67 0.89 -15.10
C LEU A 313 16.67 1.91 -14.57
N ALA A 314 17.68 2.24 -15.38
CA ALA A 314 18.72 3.20 -15.02
C ALA A 314 18.22 4.64 -14.88
N THR A 315 17.07 4.96 -15.45
CA THR A 315 16.57 6.33 -15.58
C THR A 315 15.41 6.68 -14.63
N THR A 316 14.84 5.70 -13.94
CA THR A 316 13.69 5.92 -13.07
C THR A 316 13.66 4.95 -11.90
N PRO A 317 13.25 5.42 -10.73
CA PRO A 317 13.07 4.58 -9.54
C PRO A 317 11.86 3.63 -9.62
N ARG A 318 10.98 3.78 -10.59
CA ARG A 318 9.71 3.07 -10.69
C ARG A 318 9.84 1.78 -11.47
N PHE A 319 9.06 0.76 -11.11
CA PHE A 319 8.88 -0.40 -11.97
C PHE A 319 7.85 -0.08 -13.05
N LEU A 320 8.32 0.34 -14.21
CA LEU A 320 7.48 0.65 -15.35
C LEU A 320 7.09 -0.63 -16.08
N MET A 321 6.20 -1.43 -15.46
CA MET A 321 5.82 -2.74 -15.98
C MET A 321 4.62 -2.68 -16.93
N LEU A 322 3.56 -1.99 -16.54
CA LEU A 322 2.34 -1.85 -17.32
C LEU A 322 1.94 -0.38 -17.35
N ARG A 323 1.85 0.20 -18.54
CA ARG A 323 1.30 1.52 -18.79
C ARG A 323 -0.15 1.36 -19.19
N VAL A 324 -1.05 2.05 -18.52
CA VAL A 324 -2.49 2.02 -18.79
C VAL A 324 -2.93 3.37 -19.34
N TYR A 325 -3.68 3.34 -20.44
CA TYR A 325 -4.19 4.53 -21.16
C TYR A 325 -5.68 4.76 -20.93
N GLY A 326 -6.40 3.73 -20.51
CA GLY A 326 -7.82 3.83 -20.22
C GLY A 326 -8.35 2.58 -19.56
N MET A 327 -9.37 2.77 -18.73
CA MET A 327 -10.06 1.70 -18.04
C MET A 327 -11.55 2.01 -17.97
N LYS A 328 -12.39 1.09 -18.44
CA LYS A 328 -13.85 1.24 -18.42
C LYS A 328 -14.54 -0.11 -18.40
N TRP A 329 -15.81 -0.10 -18.02
CA TRP A 329 -16.67 -1.27 -18.18
C TRP A 329 -17.09 -1.42 -19.64
N GLU A 330 -17.21 -2.66 -20.11
CA GLU A 330 -17.81 -2.95 -21.38
C GLU A 330 -19.32 -2.67 -21.29
N VAL A 331 -19.83 -1.80 -22.15
CA VAL A 331 -21.27 -1.56 -22.28
C VAL A 331 -21.81 -2.52 -23.34
N LEU A 332 -22.71 -3.38 -22.93
CA LEU A 332 -23.38 -4.27 -23.87
C LEU A 332 -24.40 -3.48 -24.71
N PRO A 333 -24.48 -3.76 -26.01
CA PRO A 333 -25.57 -3.24 -26.81
C PRO A 333 -26.93 -3.59 -26.19
N LYS A 334 -27.92 -2.70 -26.28
CA LYS A 334 -29.25 -2.91 -25.65
C LYS A 334 -29.93 -4.22 -26.02
N TRP A 335 -29.64 -4.79 -27.21
CA TRP A 335 -30.17 -6.08 -27.65
C TRP A 335 -29.56 -7.30 -26.93
N LEU A 336 -28.44 -7.09 -26.17
CA LEU A 336 -27.82 -8.13 -25.33
C LEU A 336 -28.35 -8.11 -23.88
N ALA A 337 -29.29 -7.26 -23.54
CA ALA A 337 -29.89 -7.22 -22.22
C ALA A 337 -30.61 -8.56 -21.91
N GLY A 338 -30.19 -9.24 -20.84
CA GLY A 338 -30.73 -10.56 -20.47
C GLY A 338 -29.78 -11.73 -20.73
N VAL A 339 -28.55 -11.48 -21.07
CA VAL A 339 -27.52 -12.49 -21.32
C VAL A 339 -26.83 -12.92 -20.02
N SER A 340 -26.70 -14.23 -19.81
CA SER A 340 -25.88 -14.83 -18.75
C SER A 340 -24.46 -15.04 -19.26
N PHE A 341 -23.45 -14.82 -18.39
CA PHE A 341 -22.04 -14.87 -18.79
C PHE A 341 -21.46 -16.27 -18.60
N VAL A 342 -20.56 -16.62 -19.51
CA VAL A 342 -19.87 -17.89 -19.53
C VAL A 342 -18.51 -17.77 -18.85
N ARG A 343 -18.18 -18.74 -18.03
CA ARG A 343 -16.88 -18.82 -17.39
C ARG A 343 -15.86 -19.48 -18.32
N THR A 344 -14.75 -18.84 -18.55
CA THR A 344 -13.57 -19.47 -19.17
C THR A 344 -12.60 -19.90 -18.07
N THR A 345 -12.13 -21.13 -18.14
CA THR A 345 -11.28 -21.73 -17.08
C THR A 345 -9.80 -21.67 -17.39
N GLN A 346 -9.41 -21.22 -18.57
CA GLN A 346 -8.00 -21.17 -19.01
C GLN A 346 -7.56 -19.75 -19.39
N SER A 347 -6.29 -19.46 -19.12
CA SER A 347 -5.63 -18.25 -19.57
C SER A 347 -5.48 -18.25 -21.08
N GLY A 348 -5.85 -17.16 -21.74
CA GLY A 348 -5.71 -16.99 -23.19
C GLY A 348 -7.00 -16.98 -23.97
N LEU A 349 -8.13 -17.42 -23.40
CA LEU A 349 -9.45 -17.25 -23.97
C LEU A 349 -10.15 -16.02 -23.42
N GLU A 350 -10.66 -15.18 -24.30
CA GLU A 350 -11.60 -14.15 -23.89
C GLU A 350 -12.91 -14.83 -23.44
N PRO A 351 -13.56 -14.33 -22.35
CA PRO A 351 -14.83 -14.91 -21.90
C PRO A 351 -15.87 -14.82 -23.01
N ALA A 352 -16.52 -15.93 -23.31
CA ALA A 352 -17.61 -15.98 -24.25
C ALA A 352 -18.88 -15.34 -23.66
N VAL A 353 -19.68 -14.70 -24.50
CA VAL A 353 -20.96 -14.12 -24.12
C VAL A 353 -22.08 -15.08 -24.55
N LEU A 354 -22.88 -15.46 -23.59
CA LEU A 354 -24.07 -16.26 -23.86
C LEU A 354 -25.18 -15.36 -24.41
N VAL A 355 -25.52 -15.53 -25.69
CA VAL A 355 -26.66 -14.87 -26.32
C VAL A 355 -27.81 -15.89 -26.34
N ARG A 356 -28.88 -15.63 -25.58
CA ARG A 356 -30.07 -16.48 -25.68
C ARG A 356 -30.73 -16.26 -27.06
N SER A 357 -30.86 -17.32 -27.81
CA SER A 357 -31.67 -17.32 -29.01
C SER A 357 -33.16 -17.18 -28.67
N ALA A 358 -33.93 -16.58 -29.57
CA ALA A 358 -35.40 -16.62 -29.53
C ALA A 358 -35.95 -18.06 -29.62
N GLU A 359 -35.12 -19.01 -30.06
CA GLU A 359 -35.47 -20.42 -30.12
C GLU A 359 -35.03 -21.14 -28.83
N PRO A 360 -35.97 -21.79 -28.12
CA PRO A 360 -35.72 -22.32 -26.77
C PRO A 360 -34.76 -23.53 -26.69
N ARG A 361 -34.23 -23.99 -27.80
CA ARG A 361 -33.26 -25.09 -27.88
C ARG A 361 -31.90 -24.69 -28.39
N THR A 362 -31.75 -23.46 -28.87
CA THR A 362 -30.51 -23.00 -29.47
C THR A 362 -29.81 -22.04 -28.53
N LEU A 363 -28.55 -22.32 -28.30
CA LEU A 363 -27.66 -21.45 -27.55
C LEU A 363 -26.72 -20.72 -28.51
N GLN A 364 -26.68 -19.42 -28.43
CA GLN A 364 -25.74 -18.60 -29.21
C GLN A 364 -24.65 -18.09 -28.32
N LEU A 365 -23.39 -18.32 -28.72
CA LEU A 365 -22.20 -17.89 -28.03
C LEU A 365 -21.40 -16.97 -28.93
N ALA A 366 -21.07 -15.79 -28.46
CA ALA A 366 -20.07 -14.93 -29.09
C ALA A 366 -18.69 -15.28 -28.48
N ILE A 367 -17.79 -15.76 -29.32
CA ILE A 367 -16.45 -16.20 -28.92
C ILE A 367 -15.42 -15.32 -29.62
N ARG A 368 -14.43 -14.85 -28.87
CA ARG A 368 -13.19 -14.30 -29.42
C ARG A 368 -12.04 -15.21 -29.00
N PRO A 369 -11.38 -15.88 -29.93
CA PRO A 369 -10.13 -16.59 -29.63
C PRO A 369 -9.08 -15.58 -29.19
N GLY A 370 -8.34 -15.92 -28.15
CA GLY A 370 -7.13 -15.18 -27.80
C GLY A 370 -6.03 -15.33 -28.86
N PRO A 371 -4.95 -14.55 -28.77
CA PRO A 371 -3.89 -14.53 -29.78
C PRO A 371 -3.23 -15.91 -29.99
N ASP A 372 -3.29 -16.78 -29.00
CA ASP A 372 -2.67 -18.11 -29.02
C ASP A 372 -3.71 -19.25 -29.16
N SER A 373 -4.99 -18.92 -29.32
CA SER A 373 -6.07 -19.91 -29.43
C SER A 373 -6.59 -20.01 -30.86
N SER A 374 -6.81 -21.22 -31.35
CA SER A 374 -7.51 -21.46 -32.62
C SER A 374 -8.90 -22.00 -32.35
N LEU A 375 -9.87 -21.70 -33.24
CA LEU A 375 -11.22 -22.24 -33.13
C LEU A 375 -11.25 -23.78 -33.20
N GLU A 376 -10.25 -24.39 -33.81
CA GLU A 376 -10.15 -25.85 -33.96
C GLU A 376 -9.80 -26.55 -32.63
N THR A 377 -9.26 -25.82 -31.67
CA THR A 377 -8.86 -26.35 -30.36
C THR A 377 -9.86 -26.11 -29.26
N LEU A 378 -10.94 -25.34 -29.53
CA LEU A 378 -11.94 -24.99 -28.52
C LEU A 378 -12.89 -26.15 -28.22
N GLU A 379 -13.20 -26.33 -26.97
CA GLU A 379 -14.22 -27.21 -26.44
C GLU A 379 -15.26 -26.42 -25.65
N VAL A 380 -16.53 -26.62 -25.92
CA VAL A 380 -17.64 -26.03 -25.17
C VAL A 380 -18.29 -27.11 -24.31
N LYS A 381 -18.43 -26.82 -23.01
CA LYS A 381 -19.02 -27.73 -22.03
C LYS A 381 -20.10 -26.98 -21.24
N LEU A 382 -21.30 -27.55 -21.15
CA LEU A 382 -22.37 -27.03 -20.32
C LEU A 382 -22.62 -27.99 -19.15
N THR A 383 -22.58 -27.45 -17.94
CA THR A 383 -22.78 -28.19 -16.70
C THR A 383 -24.06 -27.69 -16.02
N ASP A 384 -24.92 -28.60 -15.60
CA ASP A 384 -26.16 -28.26 -14.88
C ASP A 384 -25.86 -27.84 -13.42
N PRO A 385 -26.86 -27.28 -12.71
CA PRO A 385 -26.72 -26.90 -11.32
C PRO A 385 -26.33 -28.05 -10.36
N ALA A 386 -26.59 -29.29 -10.74
CA ALA A 386 -26.20 -30.47 -9.97
C ALA A 386 -24.76 -30.92 -10.24
N GLY A 387 -24.03 -30.26 -11.15
CA GLY A 387 -22.66 -30.59 -11.52
C GLY A 387 -22.51 -31.60 -12.65
N ASN A 388 -23.60 -32.01 -13.32
CA ASN A 388 -23.54 -32.95 -14.43
C ASN A 388 -23.26 -32.23 -15.75
N VAL A 389 -22.36 -32.78 -16.57
CA VAL A 389 -22.11 -32.25 -17.91
C VAL A 389 -23.26 -32.71 -18.81
N VAL A 390 -24.10 -31.76 -19.23
CA VAL A 390 -25.28 -32.02 -20.04
C VAL A 390 -25.07 -31.78 -21.54
N PHE A 391 -24.00 -31.09 -21.89
CA PHE A 391 -23.62 -30.83 -23.27
C PHE A 391 -22.09 -30.69 -23.40
N ARG A 392 -21.55 -31.22 -24.51
CA ARG A 392 -20.14 -31.12 -24.87
C ARG A 392 -19.98 -31.06 -26.38
N ALA A 393 -19.27 -30.08 -26.89
CA ALA A 393 -18.88 -29.98 -28.29
C ALA A 393 -17.41 -29.63 -28.41
N GLY A 394 -16.63 -30.36 -29.21
CA GLY A 394 -15.19 -30.15 -29.28
C GLY A 394 -14.47 -30.58 -30.54
N ASP A 395 -15.03 -31.46 -31.37
CA ASP A 395 -14.29 -31.96 -32.53
C ASP A 395 -14.65 -31.30 -33.86
N ARG A 396 -15.78 -30.64 -33.95
CA ARG A 396 -16.18 -29.70 -35.00
C ARG A 396 -17.26 -28.78 -34.43
N LEU A 397 -16.92 -27.57 -34.12
CA LEU A 397 -17.89 -26.54 -33.78
C LEU A 397 -18.78 -26.30 -35.02
N PRO A 398 -20.14 -26.33 -34.91
CA PRO A 398 -21.01 -26.08 -36.05
C PRO A 398 -20.85 -24.65 -36.56
N ALA A 399 -21.23 -24.45 -37.83
CA ALA A 399 -21.01 -23.27 -38.64
C ALA A 399 -20.96 -21.93 -37.86
N LEU A 400 -19.78 -21.33 -37.87
CA LEU A 400 -19.52 -20.01 -37.30
C LEU A 400 -19.91 -18.95 -38.32
N SER A 401 -20.74 -18.00 -37.93
CA SER A 401 -20.87 -16.75 -38.68
C SER A 401 -19.81 -15.80 -38.18
N GLU A 402 -18.88 -15.45 -39.05
CA GLU A 402 -17.81 -14.49 -38.76
C GLU A 402 -18.38 -13.06 -38.81
N ASN A 403 -18.29 -12.34 -37.70
CA ASN A 403 -18.50 -10.89 -37.73
C ASN A 403 -17.12 -10.25 -37.99
N ARG A 404 -16.85 -9.94 -39.27
CA ARG A 404 -15.52 -9.52 -39.73
C ARG A 404 -14.98 -8.21 -39.14
N ASP A 405 -15.87 -7.37 -38.61
CA ASP A 405 -15.44 -6.04 -38.12
C ASP A 405 -14.81 -6.08 -36.71
N GLN A 406 -14.94 -7.18 -35.96
CA GLN A 406 -14.49 -7.24 -34.58
C GLN A 406 -13.71 -8.51 -34.20
N GLY A 407 -13.49 -9.46 -35.11
CA GLY A 407 -12.86 -10.74 -34.79
C GLY A 407 -13.67 -11.62 -33.84
N GLU A 408 -15.00 -11.44 -33.82
CA GLU A 408 -15.94 -12.24 -33.06
C GLU A 408 -16.53 -13.35 -33.91
N TYR A 409 -16.67 -14.53 -33.33
CA TYR A 409 -17.33 -15.66 -33.92
C TYR A 409 -18.62 -15.94 -33.16
N LEU A 410 -19.76 -16.03 -33.85
CA LEU A 410 -21.03 -16.43 -33.29
C LEU A 410 -21.20 -17.94 -33.49
N LEU A 411 -21.20 -18.67 -32.39
CA LEU A 411 -21.42 -20.11 -32.36
C LEU A 411 -22.87 -20.37 -31.98
N SER A 412 -23.60 -21.08 -32.85
CA SER A 412 -24.97 -21.56 -32.57
C SER A 412 -24.94 -23.03 -32.25
N LEU A 413 -25.36 -23.39 -31.03
CA LEU A 413 -25.40 -24.76 -30.53
C LEU A 413 -26.84 -25.21 -30.36
N ASP A 414 -27.25 -26.32 -31.00
CA ASP A 414 -28.50 -27.00 -30.68
C ASP A 414 -28.26 -27.91 -29.48
N LEU A 415 -28.88 -27.59 -28.37
CA LEU A 415 -28.72 -28.32 -27.11
C LEU A 415 -29.51 -29.64 -27.07
N GLY A 416 -30.45 -29.83 -28.01
CA GLY A 416 -31.33 -30.99 -27.97
C GLY A 416 -32.36 -30.98 -26.82
N PHE A 417 -32.28 -30.03 -25.89
CA PHE A 417 -33.21 -29.84 -24.76
C PHE A 417 -33.49 -28.36 -24.52
N LYS A 418 -34.59 -28.06 -23.82
CA LYS A 418 -34.92 -26.66 -23.46
C LYS A 418 -34.19 -26.25 -22.20
N LEU A 419 -33.53 -25.09 -22.23
CA LEU A 419 -33.06 -24.44 -21.02
C LEU A 419 -34.27 -23.97 -20.19
N PRO A 420 -34.22 -24.11 -18.85
CA PRO A 420 -35.29 -23.61 -18.00
C PRO A 420 -35.46 -22.10 -18.17
N GLU A 421 -36.72 -21.67 -18.28
CA GLU A 421 -37.07 -20.25 -18.27
C GLU A 421 -36.77 -19.70 -16.88
N ARG A 422 -36.09 -18.56 -16.79
CA ARG A 422 -36.03 -17.80 -15.53
C ARG A 422 -37.45 -17.45 -15.15
N GLY A 423 -37.92 -17.92 -13.97
CA GLY A 423 -39.26 -17.65 -13.50
C GLY A 423 -39.59 -16.17 -13.55
N SER A 424 -40.72 -15.85 -14.19
CA SER A 424 -41.32 -14.53 -14.10
C SER A 424 -41.66 -14.27 -12.62
N ASP A 425 -41.12 -13.23 -12.06
CA ASP A 425 -41.40 -12.74 -10.72
C ASP A 425 -42.92 -12.62 -10.53
N THR A 426 -43.48 -13.53 -9.74
CA THR A 426 -44.77 -13.30 -9.08
C THR A 426 -44.47 -12.82 -7.66
N GLU A 427 -44.99 -11.66 -7.37
CA GLU A 427 -44.92 -10.96 -6.10
C GLU A 427 -45.16 -11.87 -4.88
N GLY A 428 -44.27 -11.73 -3.89
CA GLY A 428 -44.56 -12.09 -2.51
C GLY A 428 -44.24 -13.51 -2.08
N ARG A 429 -42.96 -13.85 -1.89
CA ARG A 429 -42.52 -14.81 -0.87
C ARG A 429 -41.12 -14.48 -0.36
N SER A 430 -41.00 -14.55 0.98
CA SER A 430 -39.77 -14.49 1.76
C SER A 430 -38.62 -15.26 1.11
N GLU A 431 -37.43 -14.64 1.16
CA GLU A 431 -36.15 -15.20 0.73
C GLU A 431 -35.97 -16.66 1.17
N PRO A 432 -35.66 -17.59 0.27
CA PRO A 432 -35.02 -18.83 0.66
C PRO A 432 -33.48 -18.60 0.68
N GLU A 433 -32.90 -18.90 1.81
CA GLU A 433 -31.47 -19.09 1.94
C GLU A 433 -30.94 -20.09 0.92
N SER A 434 -29.84 -19.69 0.24
CA SER A 434 -28.83 -20.51 -0.40
C SER A 434 -29.24 -21.59 -1.39
N SER A 435 -28.83 -21.39 -2.58
CA SER A 435 -28.31 -22.26 -3.64
C SER A 435 -28.85 -21.88 -5.01
N ASP A 436 -28.50 -20.70 -5.47
CA ASP A 436 -28.48 -20.43 -6.91
C ASP A 436 -27.27 -21.16 -7.50
N ALA A 437 -27.40 -22.46 -7.71
CA ALA A 437 -26.47 -23.21 -8.53
C ALA A 437 -26.74 -22.81 -9.98
N ASP A 438 -26.02 -21.85 -10.49
CA ASP A 438 -26.10 -21.39 -11.86
C ASP A 438 -25.59 -22.48 -12.83
N TRP A 439 -26.19 -22.54 -14.01
CA TRP A 439 -25.66 -23.33 -15.11
C TRP A 439 -24.26 -22.81 -15.47
N LEU A 440 -23.28 -23.72 -15.42
CA LEU A 440 -21.89 -23.40 -15.73
C LEU A 440 -21.59 -23.79 -17.17
N MET A 441 -21.33 -22.80 -18.01
CA MET A 441 -20.76 -23.04 -19.33
C MET A 441 -19.26 -22.75 -19.28
N GLU A 442 -18.48 -23.70 -19.74
CA GLU A 442 -17.04 -23.61 -19.84
C GLU A 442 -16.64 -23.71 -21.31
N VAL A 443 -15.84 -22.74 -21.76
CA VAL A 443 -15.12 -22.81 -23.02
C VAL A 443 -13.66 -23.11 -22.68
N LEU A 444 -13.17 -24.23 -23.17
CA LEU A 444 -11.85 -24.76 -22.85
C LEU A 444 -10.97 -24.74 -24.09
N ASP A 445 -9.74 -24.29 -23.96
CA ASP A 445 -8.70 -24.49 -24.97
C ASP A 445 -7.97 -25.81 -24.66
N ARG A 446 -7.93 -26.71 -25.61
CA ARG A 446 -7.26 -28.01 -25.48
C ARG A 446 -5.75 -27.94 -25.62
N GLN A 447 -5.21 -26.77 -25.97
CA GLN A 447 -3.77 -26.60 -25.97
C GLN A 447 -3.22 -26.69 -24.53
N PRO A 448 -2.09 -27.35 -24.29
CA PRO A 448 -1.51 -27.39 -22.97
C PRO A 448 -1.19 -25.94 -22.51
N PRO A 449 -1.44 -25.62 -21.22
CA PRO A 449 -1.12 -24.30 -20.71
C PRO A 449 0.35 -24.03 -20.91
N VAL A 450 0.69 -22.87 -21.47
CA VAL A 450 2.07 -22.42 -21.56
C VAL A 450 2.55 -22.18 -20.14
N ASP A 451 3.68 -22.77 -19.77
CA ASP A 451 4.28 -22.57 -18.46
C ASP A 451 4.86 -21.15 -18.35
N TRP A 452 4.05 -20.24 -17.81
CA TRP A 452 4.38 -18.82 -17.63
C TRP A 452 5.34 -18.57 -16.46
N THR A 453 5.69 -19.59 -15.71
CA THR A 453 6.63 -19.45 -14.59
C THR A 453 8.07 -19.45 -15.06
N TYR A 454 8.33 -19.93 -16.28
CA TYR A 454 9.66 -20.00 -16.87
C TYR A 454 10.00 -18.73 -17.63
N TYR A 455 10.80 -17.87 -17.02
CA TYR A 455 11.42 -16.73 -17.69
C TYR A 455 12.89 -17.03 -17.92
N PRO A 456 13.41 -16.81 -19.13
CA PRO A 456 14.85 -16.93 -19.35
C PRO A 456 15.58 -15.97 -18.42
N GLN A 457 16.73 -16.40 -17.89
CA GLN A 457 17.54 -15.58 -17.00
C GLN A 457 17.77 -14.19 -17.60
N ALA A 458 17.61 -13.15 -16.75
CA ALA A 458 17.93 -11.81 -17.16
C ALA A 458 19.38 -11.76 -17.65
N PRO A 459 19.66 -11.05 -18.75
CA PRO A 459 21.04 -10.68 -19.02
C PRO A 459 21.55 -9.94 -17.77
N THR A 460 22.70 -10.34 -17.28
CA THR A 460 23.42 -9.62 -16.22
C THR A 460 23.63 -8.20 -16.72
N LEU A 461 22.75 -7.28 -16.32
CA LEU A 461 23.00 -5.86 -16.52
C LEU A 461 24.21 -5.54 -15.65
N GLY A 462 25.26 -5.00 -16.27
CA GLY A 462 26.44 -4.58 -15.55
C GLY A 462 26.03 -3.69 -14.37
N ALA A 463 26.74 -3.81 -13.27
CA ALA A 463 26.48 -3.08 -12.02
C ALA A 463 26.34 -1.56 -12.20
N ASP A 464 26.81 -1.02 -13.31
CA ASP A 464 26.83 0.42 -13.63
C ASP A 464 25.49 1.01 -14.11
N ARG A 465 24.44 0.20 -14.27
CA ARG A 465 23.13 0.63 -14.81
C ARG A 465 21.96 0.43 -13.87
N ILE A 466 22.20 0.35 -12.57
CA ILE A 466 21.11 0.26 -11.61
C ILE A 466 20.74 1.68 -11.22
N ALA A 467 19.60 2.17 -11.65
CA ALA A 467 19.11 3.52 -11.41
C ALA A 467 18.68 3.74 -9.97
N ASN A 468 18.67 5.01 -9.63
CA ASN A 468 18.01 5.61 -8.48
C ASN A 468 16.56 5.17 -8.40
N ALA A 469 16.31 4.12 -7.66
CA ALA A 469 14.96 3.63 -7.51
C ALA A 469 14.52 3.84 -6.08
N ALA A 470 13.35 4.37 -5.88
CA ALA A 470 12.59 4.09 -4.68
C ALA A 470 12.22 2.59 -4.68
N TYR A 471 13.26 1.73 -4.60
CA TYR A 471 13.07 0.29 -4.41
C TYR A 471 12.64 -0.03 -2.99
N LEU A 472 12.61 0.99 -2.11
CA LEU A 472 12.13 0.93 -0.74
C LEU A 472 10.96 1.88 -0.51
N HIS A 473 10.13 1.57 0.45
CA HIS A 473 9.11 2.47 0.95
C HIS A 473 9.75 3.53 1.86
N ALA A 474 10.38 4.54 1.26
CA ALA A 474 11.06 5.62 1.98
C ALA A 474 10.19 6.87 2.18
N ARG A 475 8.92 6.85 1.78
CA ARG A 475 7.96 7.95 2.08
C ARG A 475 7.43 7.80 3.50
N ALA A 476 7.17 8.92 4.17
CA ALA A 476 6.67 8.97 5.55
C ALA A 476 7.46 8.08 6.54
N CYS A 477 8.76 7.90 6.30
CA CYS A 477 9.59 7.03 7.14
C CYS A 477 9.87 7.65 8.52
N GLY A 478 9.77 8.95 8.65
CA GLY A 478 9.78 9.63 9.95
C GLY A 478 8.60 9.25 10.84
N ASP A 479 7.48 8.83 10.25
CA ASP A 479 6.24 8.50 10.98
C ASP A 479 6.16 7.03 11.38
N PHE A 480 6.83 6.16 10.65
CA PHE A 480 6.86 4.74 11.00
C PHE A 480 8.12 4.06 10.46
N THR A 481 9.06 3.81 11.33
CA THR A 481 10.23 2.95 11.06
C THR A 481 10.45 2.03 12.25
N LEU A 482 10.23 0.73 12.04
CA LEU A 482 10.26 -0.29 13.08
C LEU A 482 11.29 -1.36 12.74
N LEU A 483 12.29 -1.52 13.62
CA LEU A 483 13.34 -2.55 13.52
C LEU A 483 13.59 -3.18 14.88
N SER A 484 14.37 -4.28 14.91
CA SER A 484 14.90 -4.76 16.17
C SER A 484 15.86 -3.73 16.79
N ARG A 485 15.92 -3.71 18.11
CA ARG A 485 16.87 -2.82 18.83
C ARG A 485 18.31 -3.05 18.37
N ASP A 486 18.71 -4.31 18.18
CA ASP A 486 20.05 -4.66 17.74
C ASP A 486 20.37 -4.11 16.34
N ASP A 487 19.39 -4.11 15.41
CA ASP A 487 19.55 -3.55 14.08
C ASP A 487 19.70 -2.02 14.11
N TRP A 488 18.95 -1.31 14.97
CA TRP A 488 19.14 0.12 15.22
C TRP A 488 20.55 0.43 15.73
N PHE A 489 21.05 -0.37 16.66
CA PHE A 489 22.39 -0.20 17.23
C PHE A 489 23.50 -0.50 16.21
N ALA A 490 23.35 -1.56 15.44
CA ALA A 490 24.31 -1.93 14.40
C ALA A 490 24.48 -0.83 13.35
N LEU A 491 23.40 -0.13 13.00
CA LEU A 491 23.39 0.98 12.03
C LEU A 491 23.63 2.35 12.68
N ARG A 492 23.75 2.44 14.01
CA ARG A 492 23.90 3.66 14.77
C ARG A 492 22.79 4.69 14.53
N ALA A 493 21.57 4.17 14.35
CA ALA A 493 20.31 4.91 14.19
C ALA A 493 20.34 5.98 13.08
N TYR A 494 19.56 7.05 13.20
CA TYR A 494 19.48 8.10 12.18
C TYR A 494 20.77 8.90 12.07
N PRO A 495 21.12 9.43 10.89
CA PRO A 495 22.18 10.44 10.76
C PRO A 495 21.92 11.65 11.67
N GLU A 496 22.92 12.03 12.46
CA GLU A 496 22.84 13.14 13.44
C GLU A 496 23.32 14.46 12.83
N PHE A 497 22.73 14.83 11.69
CA PHE A 497 23.04 16.12 11.08
C PHE A 497 22.29 17.24 11.80
N PRO A 498 22.98 18.29 12.28
CA PRO A 498 22.34 19.43 12.94
C PRO A 498 21.78 20.42 11.92
N ILE A 499 20.94 19.93 11.01
CA ILE A 499 20.30 20.64 9.92
C ILE A 499 18.81 20.36 9.93
N TRP A 500 18.07 20.94 8.99
CA TRP A 500 16.65 20.61 8.84
C TRP A 500 16.45 19.13 8.48
N PRO A 501 15.50 18.41 9.12
CA PRO A 501 15.48 16.92 9.11
C PRO A 501 14.99 16.27 7.82
N MET A 502 14.77 17.02 6.74
CA MET A 502 14.29 16.46 5.47
C MET A 502 15.24 15.39 4.93
N HIS A 503 14.72 14.27 4.46
CA HIS A 503 15.43 13.13 3.87
C HIS A 503 16.38 12.34 4.80
N ILE A 504 16.57 12.74 6.05
CA ILE A 504 17.48 12.03 6.98
C ILE A 504 16.92 10.63 7.31
N ASP A 505 15.62 10.54 7.52
CA ASP A 505 14.90 9.30 7.80
C ASP A 505 14.90 8.35 6.61
N SER A 506 14.68 8.86 5.40
CA SER A 506 14.74 8.04 4.18
C SER A 506 16.17 7.53 3.93
N LEU A 507 17.19 8.34 4.15
CA LEU A 507 18.58 7.93 4.05
C LEU A 507 18.90 6.75 4.98
N PHE A 508 18.36 6.74 6.20
CA PHE A 508 18.48 5.63 7.12
C PHE A 508 17.84 4.33 6.57
N CYS A 509 16.66 4.42 5.94
CA CYS A 509 16.02 3.25 5.34
C CYS A 509 16.91 2.59 4.28
N TYR A 510 17.59 3.39 3.45
CA TYR A 510 18.54 2.87 2.47
C TYR A 510 19.79 2.28 3.13
N ALA A 511 20.31 2.91 4.18
CA ALA A 511 21.42 2.36 4.95
C ALA A 511 21.05 1.02 5.60
N ALA A 512 19.84 0.90 6.14
CA ALA A 512 19.33 -0.35 6.71
C ALA A 512 19.25 -1.47 5.65
N HIS A 513 18.70 -1.17 4.49
CA HIS A 513 18.61 -2.13 3.39
C HIS A 513 19.99 -2.65 2.96
N HIS A 514 20.93 -1.75 2.70
CA HIS A 514 22.29 -2.10 2.30
C HIS A 514 23.14 -2.66 3.45
N GLY A 515 22.67 -2.50 4.69
CA GLY A 515 23.17 -3.20 5.89
C GLY A 515 22.66 -4.64 5.99
N GLY A 516 21.91 -5.12 4.99
CA GLY A 516 21.35 -6.47 4.93
C GLY A 516 20.07 -6.65 5.74
N ILE A 517 19.34 -5.55 6.01
CA ILE A 517 18.02 -5.60 6.67
C ILE A 517 16.95 -5.57 5.58
N GLY A 518 16.17 -6.65 5.52
CA GLY A 518 15.10 -6.78 4.52
C GLY A 518 13.89 -5.90 4.86
N GLU A 519 13.35 -5.18 3.88
CA GLU A 519 12.11 -4.43 4.06
C GLU A 519 10.90 -5.34 4.10
N VAL A 520 9.95 -5.01 4.98
CA VAL A 520 8.60 -5.59 5.04
C VAL A 520 7.61 -4.42 5.02
N VAL A 521 6.88 -4.27 3.93
CA VAL A 521 5.82 -3.27 3.84
C VAL A 521 4.53 -3.90 4.38
N LEU A 522 4.07 -3.39 5.52
CA LEU A 522 2.77 -3.75 6.09
C LEU A 522 1.69 -3.06 5.27
N ARG A 523 0.75 -3.85 4.76
CA ARG A 523 -0.29 -3.36 3.84
C ARG A 523 -1.66 -3.34 4.51
N GLU A 524 -2.61 -2.73 3.85
CA GLU A 524 -4.02 -2.77 4.23
C GLU A 524 -4.46 -4.17 4.72
N PRO A 525 -5.21 -4.24 5.83
CA PRO A 525 -5.85 -3.12 6.55
C PRO A 525 -4.97 -2.45 7.62
N MET A 526 -3.71 -2.85 7.79
CA MET A 526 -2.77 -2.21 8.73
C MET A 526 -2.33 -0.86 8.17
N ARG A 527 -2.45 0.20 8.99
CA ARG A 527 -2.11 1.58 8.61
C ARG A 527 -1.79 2.45 9.81
N ILE A 528 -1.16 3.59 9.52
CA ILE A 528 -1.06 4.71 10.46
C ILE A 528 -1.85 5.89 9.94
N TYR A 529 -2.43 6.65 10.88
CA TYR A 529 -3.11 7.90 10.61
C TYR A 529 -2.29 9.04 11.17
N HIS A 530 -2.00 10.02 10.35
CA HIS A 530 -1.34 11.26 10.76
C HIS A 530 -2.38 12.37 10.79
N THR A 531 -2.48 13.04 11.92
CA THR A 531 -3.38 14.18 12.05
C THR A 531 -2.82 15.37 11.30
N GLU A 532 -3.50 15.82 10.26
CA GLU A 532 -3.12 17.02 9.52
C GLU A 532 -3.06 18.22 10.46
N HIS A 533 -2.07 19.06 10.32
CA HIS A 533 -1.94 20.28 11.11
C HIS A 533 -1.56 21.46 10.23
N LEU A 534 -2.18 22.61 10.57
CA LEU A 534 -2.18 23.86 9.80
C LEU A 534 -0.84 24.59 9.83
N SER A 535 0.24 24.00 9.79
CA SER A 535 1.45 24.76 9.51
C SER A 535 2.29 23.94 8.57
N ALA A 536 2.77 24.55 7.60
CA ALA A 536 3.84 24.18 6.72
C ALA A 536 5.04 23.50 7.44
N ALA A 537 4.81 22.73 8.48
CA ALA A 537 5.81 22.03 9.27
C ALA A 537 6.19 20.71 8.63
N GLY A 538 5.25 20.05 7.94
CA GLY A 538 5.49 18.85 7.15
C GLY A 538 5.61 19.16 5.65
N TRP A 539 6.09 18.20 4.89
CA TRP A 539 6.10 18.29 3.45
C TRP A 539 4.71 18.02 2.87
N THR A 540 4.21 18.94 2.07
CA THR A 540 3.06 18.73 1.17
C THR A 540 3.42 19.34 -0.19
N PRO A 541 2.92 18.81 -1.31
CA PRO A 541 3.20 19.38 -2.63
C PRO A 541 2.80 20.86 -2.73
N GLU A 542 1.65 21.20 -2.15
CA GLU A 542 1.12 22.56 -2.16
C GLU A 542 1.92 23.52 -1.26
N GLY A 543 2.43 23.03 -0.16
CA GLY A 543 3.20 23.80 0.83
C GLY A 543 4.71 23.83 0.59
N GLU A 544 5.20 23.15 -0.45
CA GLU A 544 6.65 22.99 -0.67
C GLU A 544 7.36 24.33 -0.87
N GLN A 545 6.81 25.23 -1.68
CA GLN A 545 7.42 26.54 -1.92
C GLN A 545 7.49 27.39 -0.64
N GLU A 546 6.42 27.39 0.17
CA GLU A 546 6.39 28.10 1.45
C GLU A 546 7.35 27.47 2.46
N ARG A 547 7.47 26.16 2.46
CA ARG A 547 8.42 25.42 3.29
C ARG A 547 9.86 25.80 2.94
N VAL A 548 10.24 25.76 1.67
CA VAL A 548 11.57 26.13 1.19
C VAL A 548 11.88 27.58 1.54
N ALA A 549 10.99 28.52 1.23
CA ALA A 549 11.18 29.93 1.55
C ALA A 549 11.38 30.17 3.06
N ARG A 550 10.67 29.45 3.91
CA ARG A 550 10.81 29.55 5.37
C ARG A 550 12.14 28.97 5.86
N ILE A 551 12.62 27.87 5.29
CA ILE A 551 13.90 27.26 5.63
C ILE A 551 15.04 28.20 5.22
N GLU A 552 14.98 28.73 4.00
CA GLU A 552 15.95 29.71 3.49
C GLU A 552 15.99 30.98 4.35
N ALA A 553 14.83 31.51 4.72
CA ALA A 553 14.74 32.67 5.60
C ALA A 553 15.38 32.45 6.98
N LYS A 554 15.45 31.21 7.45
CA LYS A 554 16.12 30.83 8.70
C LYS A 554 17.63 30.63 8.56
N GLY A 555 18.16 30.61 7.34
CA GLY A 555 19.59 30.41 7.07
C GLY A 555 20.13 29.04 7.47
N VAL A 556 19.26 28.03 7.62
CA VAL A 556 19.64 26.65 7.90
C VAL A 556 19.39 25.80 6.67
N THR A 557 20.36 24.97 6.32
CA THR A 557 20.25 24.08 5.14
C THR A 557 19.53 22.78 5.47
N GLU A 558 19.00 22.14 4.44
CA GLU A 558 18.60 20.74 4.43
C GLU A 558 19.49 19.93 3.48
N ILE A 559 19.44 18.61 3.54
CA ILE A 559 20.16 17.78 2.57
C ILE A 559 19.47 17.91 1.22
N GLN A 560 20.23 18.28 0.21
CA GLN A 560 19.73 18.33 -1.15
C GLN A 560 19.41 16.93 -1.66
N TYR A 561 18.29 16.77 -2.34
CA TYR A 561 17.84 15.46 -2.86
C TYR A 561 18.90 14.80 -3.77
N ALA A 562 19.64 15.60 -4.55
CA ALA A 562 20.75 15.11 -5.36
C ALA A 562 21.85 14.44 -4.53
N THR A 563 22.18 15.00 -3.36
CA THR A 563 23.17 14.42 -2.44
C THR A 563 22.68 13.10 -1.84
N VAL A 564 21.40 13.05 -1.45
CA VAL A 564 20.77 11.81 -0.96
C VAL A 564 20.85 10.71 -2.03
N THR A 565 20.53 11.08 -3.25
CA THR A 565 20.58 10.21 -4.42
C THR A 565 22.00 9.66 -4.68
N GLU A 566 23.01 10.52 -4.62
CA GLU A 566 24.41 10.11 -4.77
C GLU A 566 24.83 9.11 -3.67
N TRP A 567 24.45 9.35 -2.41
CA TRP A 567 24.75 8.43 -1.31
C TRP A 567 24.03 7.09 -1.45
N ILE A 568 22.78 7.09 -1.89
CA ILE A 568 22.01 5.88 -2.18
C ILE A 568 22.71 5.07 -3.29
N ASP A 569 23.11 5.71 -4.38
CA ASP A 569 23.84 5.06 -5.46
C ASP A 569 25.18 4.48 -5.00
N ARG A 570 25.87 5.19 -4.12
CA ARG A 570 27.11 4.71 -3.52
C ARG A 570 26.87 3.46 -2.67
N MET A 571 25.88 3.49 -1.76
CA MET A 571 25.52 2.31 -0.95
C MET A 571 25.18 1.12 -1.82
N ARG A 572 24.46 1.36 -2.91
CA ARG A 572 24.02 0.35 -3.85
C ARG A 572 25.18 -0.23 -4.66
N ARG A 573 26.05 0.62 -5.19
CA ARG A 573 27.25 0.21 -5.97
C ARG A 573 28.17 -0.69 -5.16
N PHE A 574 28.37 -0.36 -3.90
CA PHE A 574 29.25 -1.11 -3.01
C PHE A 574 28.52 -2.20 -2.22
N ASN A 575 27.19 -2.27 -2.32
CA ASN A 575 26.34 -3.15 -1.53
C ASN A 575 26.67 -3.10 -0.03
N ALA A 576 26.86 -1.89 0.50
CA ALA A 576 27.27 -1.63 1.86
C ALA A 576 26.57 -0.38 2.42
N PRO A 577 26.19 -0.36 3.70
CA PRO A 577 25.56 0.80 4.30
C PRO A 577 26.58 1.94 4.47
N MET A 578 26.10 3.17 4.32
CA MET A 578 26.83 4.34 4.79
C MET A 578 26.35 4.67 6.21
N ILE A 579 27.28 4.66 7.16
CA ILE A 579 27.01 5.01 8.56
C ILE A 579 27.46 6.46 8.77
N PHE A 580 26.52 7.33 9.10
CA PHE A 580 26.76 8.76 9.23
C PHE A 580 26.93 9.23 10.68
N THR A 581 26.72 8.33 11.64
CA THR A 581 26.73 8.63 13.08
C THR A 581 27.98 8.06 13.77
N PRO A 582 28.56 8.78 14.74
CA PRO A 582 29.66 8.28 15.54
C PRO A 582 29.20 7.17 16.50
N ARG A 583 30.14 6.56 17.25
CA ARG A 583 29.79 5.49 18.21
C ARG A 583 29.00 5.98 19.41
N ASP A 584 29.16 7.26 19.75
CA ASP A 584 28.51 7.94 20.88
C ASP A 584 27.20 8.65 20.50
N TRP A 585 26.56 8.22 19.40
CA TRP A 585 25.27 8.72 18.93
C TRP A 585 24.19 8.75 20.03
N GLY A 586 23.17 9.56 19.89
CA GLY A 586 22.06 9.65 20.84
C GLY A 586 22.51 10.14 22.22
N LEU A 587 23.53 11.00 22.27
CA LEU A 587 24.08 11.56 23.50
C LEU A 587 24.49 10.45 24.50
N ALA A 588 25.23 9.44 24.03
CA ALA A 588 25.60 8.25 24.80
C ALA A 588 26.37 8.56 26.09
N GLY A 589 27.27 9.57 26.05
CA GLY A 589 28.10 9.96 27.18
C GLY A 589 27.38 10.82 28.23
N MET A 590 26.09 11.12 28.03
CA MET A 590 25.35 12.01 28.93
C MET A 590 24.34 11.23 29.77
N THR A 591 24.33 11.49 31.07
CA THR A 591 23.21 11.13 31.94
C THR A 591 22.14 12.20 31.78
N LEU A 592 21.00 11.83 31.25
CA LEU A 592 19.85 12.72 31.05
C LEU A 592 18.82 12.48 32.13
N PRO A 593 18.11 13.52 32.61
CA PRO A 593 16.97 13.34 33.49
C PRO A 593 15.93 12.46 32.82
N GLU A 594 15.47 11.47 33.55
CA GLU A 594 14.46 10.51 33.10
C GLU A 594 13.44 10.29 34.20
N THR A 595 12.17 10.39 33.84
CA THR A 595 11.03 10.15 34.73
C THR A 595 10.12 9.09 34.15
N THR A 596 9.78 8.10 34.97
CA THR A 596 8.74 7.13 34.61
C THR A 596 7.41 7.64 35.13
N VAL A 597 6.41 7.69 34.25
CA VAL A 597 5.03 8.02 34.61
C VAL A 597 4.47 6.91 35.49
N GLN A 598 4.04 7.27 36.68
CA GLN A 598 3.35 6.33 37.57
C GLN A 598 1.85 6.47 37.37
N ALA A 599 1.13 5.35 37.31
CA ALA A 599 -0.32 5.38 37.38
C ALA A 599 -0.73 6.07 38.69
N GLU A 600 -1.63 7.04 38.61
CA GLU A 600 -2.21 7.61 39.83
C GLU A 600 -2.95 6.51 40.60
N ALA A 601 -2.62 6.34 41.88
CA ALA A 601 -3.12 5.29 42.75
C ALA A 601 -4.61 5.43 43.04
#